data_66e701e58857c47359ff14faf65ea5b5
#
_entry.id   66e701e58857c47359ff14faf65ea5b5
#
_cell.length_a   1.000
_cell.length_b   1.000
_cell.length_c   1.000
_cell.angle_alpha   90.00
_cell.angle_beta   90.00
_cell.angle_gamma   90.00
#
_symmetry.space_group_name_H-M   'P 1'
#
loop_
_entity.id
_entity.type
_entity.pdbx_description
1 polymer ?
#
loop_
_entity_poly.entity_id
_entity_poly.type
_entity_poly.pdbx_seq_one_letter_code
_entity_poly.pdbx_strand_id
1 'polypeptide(L)'
;KLGAYGCLRVAMVLFPEGAAHWSWAIATLAVIGIVYGAGVALVQKDFKFVIGYSSVSHMGFVLLGLATLNTIGLGGAVLQMFSHGIIAGLLFAVVGRMVYDRTHTRDFGDLEGMGLNKLLPFASVTFVIAGVASMGLPGFSGFVAELQVLH
;
A
#
# COMPACT_ATOMS: atom_id res chain seq x y z
N LYS A 1 0.53 7.26 6.73
CA LYS A 1 1.97 6.98 6.99
C LYS A 1 2.55 7.76 8.16
N LEU A 2 1.97 8.92 8.50
CA LEU A 2 2.40 9.73 9.64
C LEU A 2 2.38 8.94 10.97
N GLY A 3 1.37 8.10 11.18
CA GLY A 3 1.28 7.25 12.37
C GLY A 3 2.43 6.24 12.46
N ALA A 4 2.75 5.55 11.37
CA ALA A 4 3.87 4.60 11.32
C ALA A 4 5.23 5.31 11.49
N TYR A 5 5.39 6.48 10.89
CA TYR A 5 6.59 7.31 11.09
C TYR A 5 6.70 7.80 12.55
N GLY A 6 5.58 8.19 13.17
CA GLY A 6 5.53 8.57 14.58
C GLY A 6 5.91 7.40 15.51
N CYS A 7 5.42 6.19 15.21
CA CYS A 7 5.83 4.98 15.94
C CYS A 7 7.35 4.77 15.84
N LEU A 8 7.91 4.84 14.63
CA LEU A 8 9.35 4.65 14.40
C LEU A 8 10.21 5.71 15.11
N ARG A 9 9.87 7.00 14.94
CA ARG A 9 10.74 8.11 15.38
C ARG A 9 10.50 8.57 16.80
N VAL A 10 9.32 8.35 17.33
CA VAL A 10 8.94 8.82 18.67
C VAL A 10 8.73 7.65 19.61
N ALA A 11 7.75 6.78 19.35
CA ALA A 11 7.37 5.74 20.30
C ALA A 11 8.49 4.73 20.56
N MET A 12 9.11 4.19 19.49
CA MET A 12 10.17 3.18 19.61
C MET A 12 11.48 3.76 20.18
N VAL A 13 11.74 5.05 19.93
CA VAL A 13 12.94 5.74 20.46
C VAL A 13 12.79 6.08 21.94
N LEU A 14 11.62 6.57 22.34
CA LEU A 14 11.35 6.96 23.73
C LEU A 14 11.05 5.77 24.66
N PHE A 15 10.41 4.71 24.11
CA PHE A 15 9.95 3.56 24.88
C PHE A 15 10.39 2.23 24.25
N PRO A 16 11.70 1.95 24.16
CA PRO A 16 12.21 0.74 23.50
C PRO A 16 11.75 -0.55 24.18
N GLU A 17 11.68 -0.57 25.52
CA GLU A 17 11.18 -1.72 26.27
C GLU A 17 9.68 -1.96 26.04
N GLY A 18 8.89 -0.90 25.96
CA GLY A 18 7.48 -0.97 25.61
C GLY A 18 7.27 -1.49 24.19
N ALA A 19 8.08 -1.04 23.23
CA ALA A 19 8.04 -1.52 21.86
C ALA A 19 8.38 -3.01 21.79
N ALA A 20 9.39 -3.48 22.52
CA ALA A 20 9.75 -4.89 22.59
C ALA A 20 8.64 -5.74 23.23
N HIS A 21 8.05 -5.25 24.32
CA HIS A 21 6.97 -5.96 25.01
C HIS A 21 5.72 -6.15 24.14
N TRP A 22 5.34 -5.13 23.37
CA TRP A 22 4.14 -5.14 22.53
C TRP A 22 4.39 -5.59 21.09
N SER A 23 5.61 -5.92 20.69
CA SER A 23 5.99 -6.28 19.32
C SER A 23 5.16 -7.42 18.75
N TRP A 24 4.91 -8.48 19.52
CA TRP A 24 4.11 -9.62 19.11
C TRP A 24 2.65 -9.25 18.83
N ALA A 25 2.06 -8.37 19.66
CA ALA A 25 0.69 -7.90 19.46
C ALA A 25 0.57 -7.03 18.21
N ILE A 26 1.55 -6.14 18.00
CA ILE A 26 1.64 -5.31 16.78
C ILE A 26 1.80 -6.19 15.55
N ALA A 27 2.69 -7.21 15.59
CA ALA A 27 2.87 -8.15 14.50
C ALA A 27 1.57 -8.90 14.17
N THR A 28 0.86 -9.39 15.18
CA THR A 28 -0.42 -10.08 14.99
C THR A 28 -1.47 -9.19 14.33
N LEU A 29 -1.62 -7.95 14.80
CA LEU A 29 -2.54 -6.98 14.20
C LEU A 29 -2.11 -6.60 12.78
N ALA A 30 -0.81 -6.51 12.52
CA ALA A 30 -0.26 -6.26 11.19
C ALA A 30 -0.65 -7.37 10.20
N VAL A 31 -0.48 -8.64 10.58
CA VAL A 31 -0.84 -9.80 9.75
C VAL A 31 -2.35 -9.82 9.49
N ILE A 32 -3.18 -9.59 10.51
CA ILE A 32 -4.64 -9.46 10.33
C ILE A 32 -4.95 -8.34 9.34
N GLY A 33 -4.31 -7.18 9.47
CA GLY A 33 -4.48 -6.05 8.56
C GLY A 33 -4.09 -6.36 7.12
N ILE A 34 -2.99 -7.11 6.91
CA ILE A 34 -2.54 -7.54 5.59
C ILE A 34 -3.60 -8.43 4.93
N VAL A 35 -4.01 -9.50 5.61
CA VAL A 35 -4.96 -10.50 5.05
C VAL A 35 -6.34 -9.88 4.88
N TYR A 36 -6.85 -9.20 5.90
CA TYR A 36 -8.16 -8.57 5.86
C TYR A 36 -8.23 -7.47 4.80
N GLY A 37 -7.22 -6.57 4.77
CA GLY A 37 -7.16 -5.49 3.79
C GLY A 37 -7.13 -6.00 2.35
N ALA A 38 -6.32 -7.02 2.07
CA ALA A 38 -6.27 -7.66 0.76
C ALA A 38 -7.61 -8.34 0.41
N GLY A 39 -8.18 -9.12 1.33
CA GLY A 39 -9.47 -9.80 1.11
C GLY A 39 -10.62 -8.84 0.83
N VAL A 40 -10.70 -7.72 1.56
CA VAL A 40 -11.72 -6.70 1.32
C VAL A 40 -11.49 -5.98 -0.01
N ALA A 41 -10.23 -5.70 -0.38
CA ALA A 41 -9.92 -5.07 -1.67
C ALA A 41 -10.42 -5.90 -2.86
N LEU A 42 -10.34 -7.24 -2.79
CA LEU A 42 -10.76 -8.15 -3.86
C LEU A 42 -12.27 -8.10 -4.16
N VAL A 43 -13.10 -7.75 -3.19
CA VAL A 43 -14.57 -7.73 -3.35
C VAL A 43 -15.12 -6.33 -3.65
N GLN A 44 -14.27 -5.31 -3.71
CA GLN A 44 -14.71 -3.95 -4.01
C GLN A 44 -15.04 -3.77 -5.49
N LYS A 45 -16.04 -2.93 -5.76
CA LYS A 45 -16.48 -2.58 -7.12
C LYS A 45 -16.03 -1.19 -7.56
N ASP A 46 -15.64 -0.33 -6.63
CA ASP A 46 -15.16 1.04 -6.88
C ASP A 46 -13.63 1.08 -6.78
N PHE A 47 -12.97 1.61 -7.81
CA PHE A 47 -11.50 1.77 -7.87
C PHE A 47 -10.91 2.45 -6.63
N LYS A 48 -11.58 3.47 -6.10
CA LYS A 48 -11.08 4.21 -4.94
C LYS A 48 -11.03 3.32 -3.69
N PHE A 49 -12.03 2.46 -3.50
CA PHE A 49 -12.06 1.54 -2.37
C PHE A 49 -11.05 0.41 -2.54
N VAL A 50 -10.85 -0.10 -3.77
CA VAL A 50 -9.79 -1.08 -4.05
C VAL A 50 -8.43 -0.53 -3.64
N ILE A 51 -8.06 0.67 -4.09
CA ILE A 51 -6.79 1.31 -3.76
C ILE A 51 -6.72 1.62 -2.26
N GLY A 52 -7.82 2.03 -1.64
CA GLY A 52 -7.90 2.30 -0.20
C GLY A 52 -7.61 1.06 0.64
N TYR A 53 -8.28 -0.04 0.39
CA TYR A 53 -8.08 -1.30 1.12
C TYR A 53 -6.76 -1.98 0.80
N SER A 54 -6.27 -1.90 -0.44
CA SER A 54 -4.90 -2.28 -0.78
C SER A 54 -3.89 -1.49 0.05
N SER A 55 -4.13 -0.19 0.26
CA SER A 55 -3.28 0.63 1.13
C SER A 55 -3.29 0.16 2.59
N VAL A 56 -4.41 -0.34 3.11
CA VAL A 56 -4.47 -0.94 4.45
C VAL A 56 -3.56 -2.17 4.54
N SER A 57 -3.62 -3.05 3.53
CA SER A 57 -2.75 -4.24 3.46
C SER A 57 -1.28 -3.87 3.42
N HIS A 58 -0.86 -2.95 2.55
CA HIS A 58 0.54 -2.51 2.48
C HIS A 58 1.02 -1.80 3.76
N MET A 59 0.16 -1.06 4.46
CA MET A 59 0.50 -0.49 5.76
C MET A 59 0.63 -1.57 6.84
N GLY A 60 -0.03 -2.70 6.69
CA GLY A 60 0.22 -3.89 7.51
C GLY A 60 1.67 -4.39 7.40
N PHE A 61 2.25 -4.43 6.18
CA PHE A 61 3.68 -4.74 6.00
C PHE A 61 4.59 -3.74 6.71
N VAL A 62 4.26 -2.45 6.69
CA VAL A 62 5.02 -1.44 7.43
C VAL A 62 4.98 -1.73 8.93
N LEU A 63 3.80 -2.00 9.50
CA LEU A 63 3.68 -2.33 10.93
C LEU A 63 4.40 -3.62 11.28
N LEU A 64 4.35 -4.62 10.40
CA LEU A 64 5.08 -5.88 10.58
C LEU A 64 6.59 -5.61 10.64
N GLY A 65 7.13 -4.82 9.71
CA GLY A 65 8.53 -4.43 9.71
C GLY A 65 8.95 -3.61 10.96
N LEU A 66 8.06 -2.76 11.48
CA LEU A 66 8.32 -2.08 12.77
C LEU A 66 8.36 -3.07 13.94
N ALA A 67 7.50 -4.10 13.92
CA ALA A 67 7.43 -5.10 14.98
C ALA A 67 8.65 -6.03 15.03
N THR A 68 9.44 -6.15 13.95
CA THR A 68 10.67 -6.98 13.94
C THR A 68 11.77 -6.43 14.84
N LEU A 69 11.78 -5.13 15.12
CA LEU A 69 12.78 -4.42 15.94
C LEU A 69 14.23 -4.61 15.47
N ASN A 70 14.44 -5.11 14.26
CA ASN A 70 15.76 -5.26 13.66
C ASN A 70 16.00 -4.23 12.56
N THR A 71 17.27 -3.97 12.23
CA THR A 71 17.66 -2.93 11.27
C THR A 71 17.17 -3.24 9.85
N ILE A 72 17.06 -4.51 9.46
CA ILE A 72 16.62 -4.94 8.13
C ILE A 72 15.12 -4.69 7.99
N GLY A 73 14.31 -5.18 8.92
CA GLY A 73 12.86 -5.00 8.92
C GLY A 73 12.44 -3.53 9.08
N LEU A 74 13.13 -2.77 9.93
CA LEU A 74 12.92 -1.32 10.05
C LEU A 74 13.26 -0.59 8.75
N GLY A 75 14.36 -0.98 8.08
CA GLY A 75 14.72 -0.47 6.75
C GLY A 75 13.65 -0.78 5.71
N GLY A 76 13.16 -2.01 5.70
CA GLY A 76 12.03 -2.44 4.86
C GLY A 76 10.76 -1.64 5.11
N ALA A 77 10.40 -1.40 6.38
CA ALA A 77 9.24 -0.58 6.75
C ALA A 77 9.35 0.86 6.21
N VAL A 78 10.52 1.49 6.34
CA VAL A 78 10.77 2.84 5.81
C VAL A 78 10.69 2.86 4.29
N LEU A 79 11.32 1.90 3.62
CA LEU A 79 11.28 1.77 2.17
C LEU A 79 9.84 1.54 1.68
N GLN A 80 9.06 0.72 2.39
CA GLN A 80 7.66 0.48 2.06
C GLN A 80 6.78 1.72 2.26
N MET A 81 7.01 2.51 3.30
CA MET A 81 6.31 3.79 3.48
C MET A 81 6.54 4.74 2.30
N PHE A 82 7.78 4.84 1.83
CA PHE A 82 8.14 5.70 0.71
C PHE A 82 7.57 5.17 -0.61
N SER A 83 7.85 3.91 -0.95
CA SER A 83 7.42 3.24 -2.17
C SER A 83 5.89 3.27 -2.33
N HIS A 84 5.17 2.79 -1.31
CA HIS A 84 3.71 2.80 -1.33
C HIS A 84 3.14 4.24 -1.35
N GLY A 85 3.84 5.21 -0.77
CA GLY A 85 3.45 6.62 -0.84
C GLY A 85 3.36 7.15 -2.26
N ILE A 86 4.36 6.87 -3.07
CA ILE A 86 4.42 7.26 -4.48
C ILE A 86 3.39 6.49 -5.31
N ILE A 87 3.35 5.16 -5.15
CA ILE A 87 2.47 4.28 -5.93
C ILE A 87 0.99 4.61 -5.65
N ALA A 88 0.59 4.71 -4.38
CA ALA A 88 -0.79 5.02 -4.01
C ALA A 88 -1.18 6.44 -4.46
N GLY A 89 -0.29 7.42 -4.31
CA GLY A 89 -0.50 8.78 -4.81
C GLY A 89 -0.74 8.80 -6.32
N LEU A 90 0.06 8.06 -7.08
CA LEU A 90 -0.10 7.92 -8.52
C LEU A 90 -1.43 7.25 -8.90
N LEU A 91 -1.78 6.13 -8.24
CA LEU A 91 -3.04 5.43 -8.48
C LEU A 91 -4.25 6.32 -8.19
N PHE A 92 -4.25 7.05 -7.07
CA PHE A 92 -5.33 8.00 -6.76
C PHE A 92 -5.38 9.18 -7.73
N ALA A 93 -4.25 9.67 -8.21
CA ALA A 93 -4.21 10.72 -9.21
C ALA A 93 -4.79 10.24 -10.55
N VAL A 94 -4.40 9.04 -10.99
CA VAL A 94 -4.91 8.46 -12.26
C VAL A 94 -6.41 8.20 -12.15
N VAL A 95 -6.87 7.50 -11.11
CA VAL A 95 -8.29 7.15 -10.96
C VAL A 95 -9.14 8.37 -10.64
N GLY A 96 -8.70 9.23 -9.71
CA GLY A 96 -9.47 10.38 -9.26
C GLY A 96 -9.51 11.53 -10.25
N ARG A 97 -8.38 11.81 -10.92
CA ARG A 97 -8.25 12.96 -11.80
C ARG A 97 -8.42 12.61 -13.28
N MET A 98 -7.74 11.56 -13.75
CA MET A 98 -7.74 11.25 -15.17
C MET A 98 -8.96 10.42 -15.61
N VAL A 99 -9.35 9.42 -14.81
CA VAL A 99 -10.50 8.56 -15.15
C VAL A 99 -11.79 9.27 -14.73
N TYR A 100 -11.96 9.61 -13.47
CA TYR A 100 -13.21 10.18 -12.95
C TYR A 100 -13.63 11.50 -13.62
N ASP A 101 -12.69 12.43 -13.87
CA ASP A 101 -13.01 13.72 -14.52
C ASP A 101 -13.50 13.54 -15.97
N ARG A 102 -13.18 12.40 -16.60
CA ARG A 102 -13.57 12.11 -17.98
C ARG A 102 -14.79 11.20 -18.10
N THR A 103 -14.98 10.28 -17.17
CA THR A 103 -16.06 9.27 -17.20
C THR A 103 -17.16 9.54 -16.19
N HIS A 104 -16.91 10.41 -15.21
CA HIS A 104 -17.79 10.71 -14.07
C HIS A 104 -18.20 9.49 -13.22
N THR A 105 -17.52 8.36 -13.43
CA THR A 105 -17.72 7.12 -12.65
C THR A 105 -16.40 6.49 -12.23
N ARG A 106 -16.43 5.66 -11.19
CA ARG A 106 -15.30 4.87 -10.69
C ARG A 106 -15.68 3.41 -10.49
N ASP A 107 -16.94 3.07 -10.80
CA ASP A 107 -17.42 1.70 -10.70
C ASP A 107 -16.89 0.87 -11.87
N PHE A 108 -16.41 -0.34 -11.58
CA PHE A 108 -15.88 -1.25 -12.61
C PHE A 108 -16.94 -1.60 -13.65
N GLY A 109 -18.19 -1.82 -13.21
CA GLY A 109 -19.29 -2.19 -14.11
C GLY A 109 -19.59 -1.12 -15.14
N ASP A 110 -19.54 0.16 -14.73
CA ASP A 110 -19.79 1.28 -15.64
C ASP A 110 -18.62 1.53 -16.59
N LEU A 111 -17.39 1.24 -16.15
CA LEU A 111 -16.17 1.43 -16.94
C LEU A 111 -15.91 0.28 -17.91
N GLU A 112 -16.55 -0.87 -17.67
CA GLU A 112 -16.45 -2.03 -18.55
C GLU A 112 -17.01 -1.71 -19.94
N GLY A 113 -16.23 -1.99 -20.98
CA GLY A 113 -16.63 -1.72 -22.36
C GLY A 113 -16.39 -0.31 -22.89
N MET A 114 -16.05 0.68 -22.03
CA MET A 114 -15.75 2.06 -22.47
C MET A 114 -14.47 2.19 -23.32
N GLY A 115 -13.63 1.16 -23.38
CA GLY A 115 -12.38 1.19 -24.13
C GLY A 115 -11.39 2.25 -23.62
N LEU A 116 -11.21 2.33 -22.29
CA LEU A 116 -10.36 3.32 -21.61
C LEU A 116 -8.94 3.41 -22.20
N ASN A 117 -8.41 2.32 -22.70
CA ASN A 117 -7.10 2.27 -23.36
C ASN A 117 -7.04 3.14 -24.65
N LYS A 118 -8.16 3.31 -25.33
CA LYS A 118 -8.26 4.17 -26.53
C LYS A 118 -8.60 5.61 -26.15
N LEU A 119 -9.47 5.80 -25.15
CA LEU A 119 -9.90 7.13 -24.68
C LEU A 119 -8.82 7.84 -23.88
N LEU A 120 -8.11 7.10 -23.03
CA LEU A 120 -7.12 7.62 -22.07
C LEU A 120 -5.85 6.74 -22.08
N PRO A 121 -5.09 6.67 -23.19
CA PRO A 121 -3.95 5.76 -23.32
C PRO A 121 -2.88 6.01 -22.25
N PHE A 122 -2.57 7.26 -21.95
CA PHE A 122 -1.59 7.61 -20.92
C PHE A 122 -2.03 7.17 -19.52
N ALA A 123 -3.31 7.40 -19.17
CA ALA A 123 -3.85 6.96 -17.89
C ALA A 123 -3.82 5.43 -17.76
N SER A 124 -4.16 4.71 -18.82
CA SER A 124 -4.17 3.25 -18.86
C SER A 124 -2.76 2.67 -18.65
N VAL A 125 -1.76 3.19 -19.37
CA VAL A 125 -0.36 2.75 -19.20
C VAL A 125 0.15 3.07 -17.79
N THR A 126 -0.10 4.28 -17.32
CA THR A 126 0.34 4.69 -15.97
C THR A 126 -0.33 3.85 -14.88
N PHE A 127 -1.63 3.53 -15.05
CA PHE A 127 -2.36 2.67 -14.13
C PHE A 127 -1.78 1.25 -14.10
N VAL A 128 -1.45 0.67 -15.25
CA VAL A 128 -0.84 -0.66 -15.35
C VAL A 128 0.53 -0.66 -14.67
N ILE A 129 1.39 0.33 -14.94
CA ILE A 129 2.71 0.44 -14.32
C ILE A 129 2.59 0.56 -12.79
N ALA A 130 1.70 1.43 -12.31
CA ALA A 130 1.48 1.61 -10.88
C ALA A 130 0.87 0.36 -10.22
N GLY A 131 -0.04 -0.34 -10.91
CA GLY A 131 -0.61 -1.60 -10.47
C GLY A 131 0.45 -2.69 -10.33
N VAL A 132 1.27 -2.87 -11.37
CA VAL A 132 2.39 -3.83 -11.36
C VAL A 132 3.41 -3.51 -10.25
N ALA A 133 3.71 -2.23 -10.06
CA ALA A 133 4.59 -1.79 -8.96
C ALA A 133 3.98 -2.08 -7.57
N SER A 134 2.65 -1.96 -7.44
CA SER A 134 1.92 -2.27 -6.22
C SER A 134 1.85 -3.77 -5.91
N MET A 135 1.98 -4.64 -6.92
CA MET A 135 1.98 -6.09 -6.74
C MET A 135 3.28 -6.65 -6.15
N GLY A 136 4.27 -5.80 -5.88
CA GLY A 136 5.56 -6.26 -5.36
C GLY A 136 6.35 -7.12 -6.35
N LEU A 137 6.31 -6.81 -7.65
CA LEU A 137 7.10 -7.55 -8.63
C LEU A 137 8.59 -7.20 -8.52
N PRO A 138 9.49 -8.19 -8.74
CA PRO A 138 10.93 -7.95 -8.82
C PRO A 138 11.25 -6.85 -9.84
N GLY A 139 12.11 -5.89 -9.43
CA GLY A 139 12.43 -4.71 -10.22
C GLY A 139 11.79 -3.42 -9.69
N PHE A 140 10.80 -3.52 -8.80
CA PHE A 140 10.21 -2.37 -8.12
C PHE A 140 10.64 -2.31 -6.64
N SER A 141 10.65 -1.10 -6.09
CA SER A 141 11.06 -0.86 -4.69
C SER A 141 10.15 -1.54 -3.66
N GLY A 142 8.87 -1.77 -3.99
CA GLY A 142 7.93 -2.51 -3.14
C GLY A 142 8.39 -3.94 -2.87
N PHE A 143 8.87 -4.66 -3.88
CA PHE A 143 9.41 -6.01 -3.71
C PHE A 143 10.57 -6.06 -2.70
N VAL A 144 11.53 -5.16 -2.85
CA VAL A 144 12.69 -5.08 -1.95
C VAL A 144 12.26 -4.78 -0.52
N ALA A 145 11.30 -3.87 -0.36
CA ALA A 145 10.77 -3.50 0.94
C ALA A 145 10.06 -4.67 1.63
N GLU A 146 9.18 -5.37 0.92
CA GLU A 146 8.46 -6.53 1.45
C GLU A 146 9.40 -7.68 1.78
N LEU A 147 10.40 -7.94 0.93
CA LEU A 147 11.41 -8.96 1.18
C LEU A 147 12.22 -8.66 2.46
N GLN A 148 12.61 -7.40 2.67
CA GLN A 148 13.33 -6.99 3.89
C GLN A 148 12.47 -7.11 5.15
N VAL A 149 11.16 -6.89 5.05
CA VAL A 149 10.23 -7.05 6.19
C VAL A 149 10.06 -8.52 6.56
N LEU A 150 10.10 -9.44 5.59
CA LEU A 150 9.90 -10.87 5.78
C LEU A 150 11.20 -11.63 6.14
N HIS A 151 12.37 -10.99 6.02
CA HIS A 151 13.68 -11.57 6.36
C HIS A 151 14.04 -11.32 7.82
#